data_a379715f78b57f813cdb6460cddafca6
#
_entry.id   a379715f78b57f813cdb6460cddafca6
#
_cell.length_a   1.000
_cell.length_b   1.000
_cell.length_c   1.000
_cell.angle_alpha   90.00
_cell.angle_beta   90.00
_cell.angle_gamma   90.00
#
_symmetry.space_group_name_H-M   'P 1'
#
loop_
_entity.id
_entity.type
_entity.pdbx_description
1 polymer ?
#
loop_
_entity_poly.entity_id
_entity_poly.type
_entity_poly.pdbx_seq_one_letter_code
_entity_poly.pdbx_strand_id
1 'polypeptide(L)'
;MPANVTEWDARHREAAQGSPADPASIVSEWLPLLPTGQALDLACGTGRHTLLLAGRGQSVTAVDWSGTALDILENRARKAKLHVNKSDPAALAHSGTRGIRLIQANLEDLQLPDASFSLVLCLQYLQRSLFSQMARALEPGGMLLFETFTQAQLNYVGGPRNAAYLLEPGELRTSFPELHVLFYRELCAGQGIASLVAERRPRAAKK
;
A
#
# COMPACT_ATOMS: atom_id res chain seq x y z
N MET A 1 -19.33 9.46 -8.44
CA MET A 1 -18.13 10.31 -8.52
C MET A 1 -17.08 9.74 -7.63
N PRO A 2 -15.81 9.66 -8.01
CA PRO A 2 -14.76 9.32 -7.07
C PRO A 2 -14.80 10.32 -5.91
N ALA A 3 -14.55 9.85 -4.69
CA ALA A 3 -14.44 10.71 -3.53
C ALA A 3 -13.36 11.77 -3.82
N ASN A 4 -13.64 13.02 -3.52
CA ASN A 4 -12.61 14.06 -3.60
C ASN A 4 -11.71 14.03 -2.35
N VAL A 5 -10.61 14.76 -2.37
CA VAL A 5 -9.66 14.80 -1.25
C VAL A 5 -10.33 15.23 0.06
N THR A 6 -11.30 16.15 -0.01
CA THR A 6 -12.02 16.67 1.17
C THR A 6 -12.85 15.58 1.87
N GLU A 7 -13.47 14.68 1.09
CA GLU A 7 -14.21 13.54 1.65
C GLU A 7 -13.26 12.53 2.32
N TRP A 8 -12.09 12.26 1.72
CA TRP A 8 -11.06 11.43 2.34
C TRP A 8 -10.53 12.06 3.63
N ASP A 9 -10.26 13.37 3.64
CA ASP A 9 -9.85 14.10 4.83
C ASP A 9 -10.87 13.99 5.98
N ALA A 10 -12.16 14.09 5.66
CA ALA A 10 -13.24 13.93 6.64
C ALA A 10 -13.26 12.50 7.22
N ARG A 11 -13.20 11.47 6.35
CA ARG A 11 -13.17 10.06 6.78
C ARG A 11 -11.96 9.74 7.66
N HIS A 12 -10.79 10.26 7.31
CA HIS A 12 -9.58 10.04 8.11
C HIS A 12 -9.64 10.75 9.46
N ARG A 13 -10.24 11.95 9.54
CA ARG A 13 -10.48 12.64 10.82
C ARG A 13 -11.43 11.85 11.72
N GLU A 14 -12.52 11.34 11.17
CA GLU A 14 -13.48 10.53 11.92
C GLU A 14 -12.83 9.23 12.42
N ALA A 15 -12.15 8.49 11.53
CA ALA A 15 -11.46 7.25 11.90
C ALA A 15 -10.35 7.46 12.95
N ALA A 16 -9.73 8.65 13.00
CA ALA A 16 -8.69 8.96 13.98
C ALA A 16 -9.20 9.21 15.38
N GLN A 17 -10.50 9.42 15.58
CA GLN A 17 -11.12 9.56 16.92
C GLN A 17 -11.20 8.20 17.66
N GLY A 18 -11.14 7.09 16.92
CA GLY A 18 -11.08 5.74 17.46
C GLY A 18 -9.65 5.26 17.73
N SER A 19 -9.54 4.04 18.25
CA SER A 19 -8.24 3.36 18.34
C SER A 19 -7.65 3.15 16.93
N PRO A 20 -6.31 3.20 16.79
CA PRO A 20 -5.69 2.85 15.53
C PRO A 20 -6.12 1.44 15.09
N ALA A 21 -6.49 1.30 13.82
CA ALA A 21 -6.83 -0.02 13.28
C ALA A 21 -5.59 -0.93 13.27
N ASP A 22 -5.78 -2.20 13.55
CA ASP A 22 -4.75 -3.21 13.42
C ASP A 22 -4.27 -3.32 11.96
N PRO A 23 -3.02 -3.73 11.73
CA PRO A 23 -2.56 -4.08 10.40
C PRO A 23 -3.45 -5.14 9.75
N ALA A 24 -3.61 -5.08 8.43
CA ALA A 24 -4.34 -6.11 7.70
C ALA A 24 -3.71 -7.49 7.96
N SER A 25 -4.54 -8.54 8.08
CA SER A 25 -4.08 -9.88 8.43
C SER A 25 -2.99 -10.38 7.48
N ILE A 26 -3.14 -10.12 6.17
CA ILE A 26 -2.13 -10.49 5.16
C ILE A 26 -0.76 -9.88 5.46
N VAL A 27 -0.69 -8.63 5.97
CA VAL A 27 0.58 -7.99 6.34
C VAL A 27 1.18 -8.67 7.55
N SER A 28 0.36 -8.98 8.56
CA SER A 28 0.80 -9.67 9.79
C SER A 28 1.27 -11.10 9.51
N GLU A 29 0.54 -11.83 8.65
CA GLU A 29 0.87 -13.20 8.25
C GLU A 29 2.21 -13.27 7.51
N TRP A 30 2.49 -12.32 6.63
CA TRP A 30 3.70 -12.29 5.81
C TRP A 30 4.86 -11.51 6.43
N LEU A 31 4.63 -10.80 7.52
CA LEU A 31 5.60 -9.91 8.16
C LEU A 31 7.00 -10.54 8.39
N PRO A 32 7.13 -11.82 8.82
CA PRO A 32 8.43 -12.46 9.01
C PRO A 32 9.20 -12.71 7.70
N LEU A 33 8.50 -12.76 6.57
CA LEU A 33 9.06 -13.08 5.25
C LEU A 33 9.27 -11.84 4.38
N LEU A 34 8.80 -10.66 4.82
CA LEU A 34 8.95 -9.43 4.04
C LEU A 34 10.43 -9.04 3.95
N PRO A 35 10.89 -8.62 2.75
CA PRO A 35 12.26 -8.16 2.58
C PRO A 35 12.51 -6.91 3.42
N THR A 36 13.74 -6.74 3.86
CA THR A 36 14.23 -5.51 4.47
C THR A 36 14.70 -4.55 3.39
N GLY A 37 14.71 -3.24 3.68
CA GLY A 37 15.17 -2.22 2.73
C GLY A 37 14.17 -1.09 2.58
N GLN A 38 14.05 -0.57 1.35
CA GLN A 38 13.11 0.52 1.05
C GLN A 38 11.71 -0.04 0.80
N ALA A 39 10.74 0.37 1.60
CA ALA A 39 9.34 0.03 1.43
C ALA A 39 8.56 1.23 0.87
N LEU A 40 7.58 0.96 0.01
CA LEU A 40 6.61 1.92 -0.50
C LEU A 40 5.22 1.50 -0.02
N ASP A 41 4.52 2.38 0.70
CA ASP A 41 3.14 2.19 1.17
C ASP A 41 2.23 3.16 0.41
N LEU A 42 1.51 2.64 -0.58
CA LEU A 42 0.62 3.41 -1.47
C LEU A 42 -0.79 3.47 -0.89
N ALA A 43 -1.40 4.65 -0.91
CA ALA A 43 -2.66 4.94 -0.23
C ALA A 43 -2.57 4.56 1.26
N CYS A 44 -1.51 5.02 1.92
CA CYS A 44 -1.14 4.60 3.27
C CYS A 44 -2.14 5.00 4.35
N GLY A 45 -3.05 5.94 4.06
CA GLY A 45 -4.01 6.48 5.02
C GLY A 45 -3.31 7.01 6.27
N THR A 46 -3.83 6.67 7.43
CA THR A 46 -3.26 7.08 8.72
C THR A 46 -2.09 6.20 9.19
N GLY A 47 -1.56 5.36 8.30
CA GLY A 47 -0.25 4.73 8.43
C GLY A 47 -0.15 3.48 9.28
N ARG A 48 -1.21 2.66 9.42
CA ARG A 48 -1.16 1.43 10.23
C ARG A 48 -0.05 0.46 9.80
N HIS A 49 0.19 0.31 8.49
CA HIS A 49 1.24 -0.55 7.93
C HIS A 49 2.59 0.17 7.91
N THR A 50 2.61 1.45 7.55
CA THR A 50 3.80 2.31 7.61
C THR A 50 4.45 2.27 9.00
N LEU A 51 3.66 2.47 10.07
CA LEU A 51 4.16 2.45 11.45
C LEU A 51 4.70 1.08 11.86
N LEU A 52 4.02 0.00 11.46
CA LEU A 52 4.46 -1.36 11.71
C LEU A 52 5.83 -1.62 11.08
N LEU A 53 6.01 -1.30 9.80
CA LEU A 53 7.25 -1.51 9.07
C LEU A 53 8.39 -0.64 9.60
N ALA A 54 8.12 0.65 9.83
CA ALA A 54 9.12 1.58 10.39
C ALA A 54 9.54 1.18 11.81
N GLY A 55 8.61 0.68 12.64
CA GLY A 55 8.89 0.15 13.97
C GLY A 55 9.83 -1.07 13.95
N ARG A 56 9.92 -1.78 12.82
CA ARG A 56 10.89 -2.88 12.58
C ARG A 56 12.22 -2.39 11.99
N GLY A 57 12.39 -1.07 11.85
CA GLY A 57 13.62 -0.48 11.33
C GLY A 57 13.67 -0.36 9.80
N GLN A 58 12.57 -0.61 9.08
CA GLN A 58 12.51 -0.35 7.64
C GLN A 58 12.44 1.14 7.33
N SER A 59 13.00 1.53 6.20
CA SER A 59 12.77 2.85 5.60
C SER A 59 11.48 2.80 4.78
N VAL A 60 10.49 3.60 5.13
CA VAL A 60 9.17 3.56 4.49
C VAL A 60 8.85 4.89 3.82
N THR A 61 8.57 4.85 2.53
CA THR A 61 7.94 5.97 1.82
C THR A 61 6.44 5.74 1.82
N ALA A 62 5.71 6.61 2.49
CA ALA A 62 4.26 6.55 2.65
C ALA A 62 3.61 7.63 1.80
N VAL A 63 2.75 7.22 0.88
CA VAL A 63 2.09 8.11 -0.08
C VAL A 63 0.59 8.08 0.14
N ASP A 64 -0.02 9.26 0.27
CA ASP A 64 -1.47 9.41 0.32
C ASP A 64 -1.90 10.75 -0.30
N TRP A 65 -3.12 10.81 -0.81
CA TRP A 65 -3.69 12.05 -1.33
C TRP A 65 -4.14 12.98 -0.21
N SER A 66 -4.61 12.42 0.91
CA SER A 66 -5.11 13.15 2.06
C SER A 66 -3.96 13.72 2.92
N GLY A 67 -3.83 15.05 2.92
CA GLY A 67 -2.91 15.72 3.84
C GLY A 67 -3.28 15.47 5.30
N THR A 68 -4.58 15.39 5.61
CA THR A 68 -5.09 15.04 6.96
C THR A 68 -4.61 13.65 7.41
N ALA A 69 -4.64 12.66 6.52
CA ALA A 69 -4.16 11.31 6.84
C ALA A 69 -2.66 11.33 7.17
N LEU A 70 -1.87 12.04 6.36
CA LEU A 70 -0.42 12.17 6.55
C LEU A 70 -0.08 12.94 7.84
N ASP A 71 -0.83 13.97 8.20
CA ASP A 71 -0.65 14.69 9.47
C ASP A 71 -0.94 13.79 10.69
N ILE A 72 -1.97 12.94 10.60
CA ILE A 72 -2.27 11.94 11.62
C ILE A 72 -1.14 10.92 11.72
N LEU A 73 -0.64 10.42 10.59
CA LEU A 73 0.49 9.50 10.54
C LEU A 73 1.76 10.13 11.13
N GLU A 74 2.07 11.36 10.78
CA GLU A 74 3.21 12.09 11.34
C GLU A 74 3.14 12.18 12.87
N ASN A 75 1.98 12.57 13.39
CA ASN A 75 1.77 12.67 14.84
C ASN A 75 1.91 11.31 15.54
N ARG A 76 1.39 10.22 14.94
CA ARG A 76 1.55 8.85 15.47
C ARG A 76 3.02 8.41 15.43
N ALA A 77 3.73 8.68 14.35
CA ALA A 77 5.15 8.34 14.20
C ALA A 77 6.01 9.05 15.26
N ARG A 78 5.77 10.35 15.46
CA ARG A 78 6.47 11.12 16.51
C ARG A 78 6.20 10.58 17.91
N LYS A 79 4.95 10.23 18.24
CA LYS A 79 4.59 9.61 19.52
C LYS A 79 5.31 8.25 19.71
N ALA A 80 5.48 7.49 18.64
CA ALA A 80 6.22 6.24 18.63
C ALA A 80 7.75 6.42 18.58
N LYS A 81 8.25 7.67 18.63
CA LYS A 81 9.68 8.03 18.53
C LYS A 81 10.33 7.57 17.22
N LEU A 82 9.56 7.45 16.15
CA LEU A 82 10.07 7.16 14.82
C LEU A 82 10.49 8.45 14.13
N HIS A 83 11.57 8.37 13.37
CA HIS A 83 11.99 9.49 12.52
C HIS A 83 10.99 9.64 11.36
N VAL A 84 10.51 10.88 11.14
CA VAL A 84 9.53 11.17 10.09
C VAL A 84 9.84 12.53 9.46
N ASN A 85 9.75 12.61 8.13
CA ASN A 85 9.90 13.84 7.36
C ASN A 85 8.92 13.89 6.20
N LYS A 86 8.50 15.09 5.81
CA LYS A 86 7.73 15.34 4.59
C LYS A 86 8.68 15.59 3.43
N SER A 87 8.30 15.14 2.25
CA SER A 87 9.09 15.31 1.03
C SER A 87 8.16 15.61 -0.16
N ASP A 88 8.74 16.23 -1.18
CA ASP A 88 8.08 16.45 -2.45
C ASP A 88 7.93 15.13 -3.23
N PRO A 89 6.85 14.94 -4.04
CA PRO A 89 6.71 13.80 -4.93
C PRO A 89 7.90 13.53 -5.84
N ALA A 90 8.62 14.57 -6.29
CA ALA A 90 9.85 14.44 -7.08
C ALA A 90 10.98 13.68 -6.35
N ALA A 91 10.92 13.63 -5.02
CA ALA A 91 11.89 12.89 -4.21
C ALA A 91 11.59 11.39 -4.10
N LEU A 92 10.55 10.88 -4.77
CA LEU A 92 10.14 9.47 -4.66
C LEU A 92 11.25 8.48 -5.06
N ALA A 93 12.07 8.83 -6.05
CA ALA A 93 13.18 8.01 -6.53
C ALA A 93 14.43 8.00 -5.63
N HIS A 94 14.47 8.85 -4.60
CA HIS A 94 15.66 8.93 -3.76
C HIS A 94 15.59 7.92 -2.61
N SER A 95 16.65 7.14 -2.45
CA SER A 95 16.81 6.26 -1.29
C SER A 95 16.82 7.11 -0.01
N GLY A 96 15.83 6.87 0.84
CA GLY A 96 15.66 7.64 2.06
C GLY A 96 16.60 7.20 3.19
N THR A 97 16.83 8.11 4.11
CA THR A 97 17.34 7.80 5.45
C THR A 97 16.36 6.90 6.20
N ARG A 98 16.83 6.16 7.20
CA ARG A 98 15.96 5.34 8.08
C ARG A 98 14.79 6.18 8.60
N GLY A 99 13.60 5.57 8.64
CA GLY A 99 12.39 6.20 9.13
C GLY A 99 11.29 6.28 8.07
N ILE A 100 10.40 7.24 8.26
CA ILE A 100 9.21 7.43 7.44
C ILE A 100 9.38 8.70 6.62
N ARG A 101 9.17 8.59 5.32
CA ARG A 101 9.04 9.71 4.39
C ARG A 101 7.59 9.83 3.96
N LEU A 102 6.98 10.97 4.22
CA LEU A 102 5.60 11.28 3.85
C LEU A 102 5.58 12.05 2.54
N ILE A 103 4.80 11.59 1.59
CA ILE A 103 4.58 12.24 0.30
C ILE A 103 3.09 12.42 0.09
N GLN A 104 2.65 13.67 -0.01
CA GLN A 104 1.28 13.96 -0.41
C GLN A 104 1.19 14.00 -1.92
N ALA A 105 0.45 13.05 -2.51
CA ALA A 105 0.25 12.98 -3.95
C ALA A 105 -1.05 12.27 -4.31
N ASN A 106 -1.67 12.69 -5.41
CA ASN A 106 -2.69 11.91 -6.07
C ASN A 106 -2.01 10.77 -6.84
N LEU A 107 -2.36 9.54 -6.53
CA LEU A 107 -1.77 8.36 -7.18
C LEU A 107 -2.12 8.26 -8.68
N GLU A 108 -3.16 8.95 -9.14
CA GLU A 108 -3.51 9.02 -10.56
C GLU A 108 -2.46 9.78 -11.39
N ASP A 109 -1.80 10.75 -10.76
CA ASP A 109 -0.80 11.62 -11.40
C ASP A 109 0.65 11.19 -11.10
N LEU A 110 0.83 10.24 -10.18
CA LEU A 110 2.14 9.84 -9.69
C LEU A 110 2.80 8.83 -10.62
N GLN A 111 4.10 9.03 -10.89
CA GLN A 111 4.94 8.05 -11.58
C GLN A 111 5.86 7.37 -10.58
N LEU A 112 5.81 6.04 -10.51
CA LEU A 112 6.66 5.26 -9.63
C LEU A 112 8.03 5.02 -10.28
N PRO A 113 9.15 5.23 -9.57
CA PRO A 113 10.48 4.94 -10.10
C PRO A 113 10.70 3.43 -10.24
N ASP A 114 11.35 3.01 -11.32
CA ASP A 114 11.66 1.61 -11.56
C ASP A 114 12.74 1.10 -10.59
N ALA A 115 12.63 -0.17 -10.17
CA ALA A 115 13.62 -0.92 -9.39
C ALA A 115 14.17 -0.16 -8.17
N SER A 116 13.28 0.44 -7.39
CA SER A 116 13.64 1.34 -6.28
C SER A 116 13.20 0.83 -4.90
N PHE A 117 12.35 -0.19 -4.86
CA PHE A 117 11.78 -0.66 -3.61
C PHE A 117 11.93 -2.18 -3.44
N SER A 118 12.34 -2.60 -2.26
CA SER A 118 12.33 -4.01 -1.86
C SER A 118 10.92 -4.50 -1.54
N LEU A 119 10.04 -3.59 -1.13
CA LEU A 119 8.65 -3.90 -0.75
C LEU A 119 7.71 -2.80 -1.26
N VAL A 120 6.63 -3.21 -1.92
CA VAL A 120 5.50 -2.33 -2.26
C VAL A 120 4.25 -2.86 -1.60
N LEU A 121 3.54 -2.01 -0.86
CA LEU A 121 2.23 -2.28 -0.29
C LEU A 121 1.19 -1.40 -0.95
N CYS A 122 0.02 -1.98 -1.23
CA CYS A 122 -1.18 -1.26 -1.65
C CYS A 122 -2.40 -1.97 -1.08
N LEU A 123 -2.96 -1.44 0.00
CA LEU A 123 -4.03 -2.10 0.76
C LEU A 123 -5.30 -1.23 0.76
N GLN A 124 -6.43 -1.87 0.43
CA GLN A 124 -7.76 -1.24 0.39
C GLN A 124 -7.87 -0.05 -0.60
N TYR A 125 -7.05 -0.07 -1.63
CA TYR A 125 -7.06 0.88 -2.73
C TYR A 125 -7.02 0.13 -4.07
N LEU A 126 -7.73 0.62 -5.08
CA LEU A 126 -7.74 0.02 -6.41
C LEU A 126 -7.59 1.10 -7.47
N GLN A 127 -6.49 1.03 -8.21
CA GLN A 127 -6.24 1.79 -9.42
C GLN A 127 -5.47 0.90 -10.40
N ARG A 128 -6.16 0.38 -11.40
CA ARG A 128 -5.61 -0.61 -12.33
C ARG A 128 -4.43 -0.09 -13.14
N SER A 129 -4.38 1.22 -13.44
CA SER A 129 -3.26 1.85 -14.14
C SER A 129 -1.94 1.81 -13.36
N LEU A 130 -1.97 1.58 -12.04
CA LEU A 130 -0.77 1.44 -11.21
C LEU A 130 -0.19 0.03 -11.22
N PHE A 131 -0.90 -1.01 -11.67
CA PHE A 131 -0.44 -2.39 -11.55
C PHE A 131 0.94 -2.60 -12.18
N SER A 132 1.12 -2.21 -13.43
CA SER A 132 2.41 -2.33 -14.10
C SER A 132 3.49 -1.44 -13.47
N GLN A 133 3.13 -0.28 -12.93
CA GLN A 133 4.08 0.61 -12.26
C GLN A 133 4.55 -0.02 -10.94
N MET A 134 3.64 -0.59 -10.12
CA MET A 134 4.01 -1.29 -8.88
C MET A 134 4.96 -2.47 -9.16
N ALA A 135 4.70 -3.25 -10.21
CA ALA A 135 5.57 -4.35 -10.59
C ALA A 135 6.98 -3.87 -11.00
N ARG A 136 7.06 -2.78 -11.78
CA ARG A 136 8.35 -2.20 -12.18
C ARG A 136 9.08 -1.49 -11.04
N ALA A 137 8.36 -0.91 -10.08
CA ALA A 137 8.95 -0.20 -8.95
C ALA A 137 9.72 -1.14 -7.99
N LEU A 138 9.39 -2.43 -7.98
CA LEU A 138 10.12 -3.43 -7.21
C LEU A 138 11.55 -3.62 -7.78
N GLU A 139 12.52 -3.72 -6.93
CA GLU A 139 13.86 -4.23 -7.28
C GLU A 139 13.82 -5.76 -7.53
N PRO A 140 14.81 -6.35 -8.19
CA PRO A 140 14.92 -7.81 -8.31
C PRO A 140 14.95 -8.47 -6.92
N GLY A 141 14.05 -9.43 -6.65
CA GLY A 141 13.84 -10.04 -5.34
C GLY A 141 12.87 -9.25 -4.44
N GLY A 142 12.39 -8.10 -4.89
CA GLY A 142 11.39 -7.32 -4.15
C GLY A 142 10.00 -7.94 -4.19
N MET A 143 9.18 -7.63 -3.20
CA MET A 143 7.85 -8.21 -2.99
C MET A 143 6.74 -7.16 -3.08
N LEU A 144 5.61 -7.56 -3.66
CA LEU A 144 4.34 -6.85 -3.64
C LEU A 144 3.39 -7.50 -2.65
N LEU A 145 2.80 -6.72 -1.75
CA LEU A 145 1.59 -7.06 -1.00
C LEU A 145 0.45 -6.19 -1.50
N PHE A 146 -0.56 -6.83 -2.06
CA PHE A 146 -1.74 -6.14 -2.55
C PHE A 146 -3.01 -6.79 -1.96
N GLU A 147 -3.91 -5.96 -1.42
CA GLU A 147 -5.21 -6.42 -0.96
C GLU A 147 -6.26 -5.35 -1.19
N THR A 148 -7.37 -5.70 -1.83
CA THR A 148 -8.49 -4.78 -1.97
C THR A 148 -9.82 -5.53 -2.13
N PHE A 149 -10.90 -4.76 -2.22
CA PHE A 149 -12.24 -5.28 -2.27
C PHE A 149 -12.57 -5.89 -3.65
N THR A 150 -13.34 -6.98 -3.61
CA THR A 150 -13.95 -7.61 -4.79
C THR A 150 -15.43 -7.27 -4.89
N GLN A 151 -16.08 -7.62 -5.99
CA GLN A 151 -17.53 -7.47 -6.15
C GLN A 151 -18.34 -8.20 -5.07
N ALA A 152 -17.80 -9.25 -4.45
CA ALA A 152 -18.43 -9.93 -3.32
C ALA A 152 -18.68 -9.01 -2.13
N GLN A 153 -17.93 -7.88 -2.00
CA GLN A 153 -18.14 -6.87 -0.96
C GLN A 153 -19.53 -6.20 -1.02
N LEU A 154 -20.17 -6.20 -2.17
CA LEU A 154 -21.52 -5.66 -2.32
C LEU A 154 -22.57 -6.39 -1.46
N ASN A 155 -22.28 -7.61 -1.02
CA ASN A 155 -23.14 -8.40 -0.13
C ASN A 155 -22.95 -8.04 1.35
N TYR A 156 -21.99 -7.18 1.70
CA TYR A 156 -21.65 -6.84 3.09
C TYR A 156 -21.78 -5.34 3.35
N VAL A 157 -21.94 -4.99 4.61
CA VAL A 157 -21.97 -3.58 5.06
C VAL A 157 -20.54 -3.00 5.03
N GLY A 158 -20.44 -1.72 4.65
CA GLY A 158 -19.16 -1.01 4.55
C GLY A 158 -18.41 -1.30 3.25
N GLY A 159 -17.24 -0.65 3.09
CA GLY A 159 -16.43 -0.73 1.87
C GLY A 159 -17.02 0.04 0.68
N PRO A 160 -16.34 0.01 -0.48
CA PRO A 160 -16.77 0.67 -1.69
C PRO A 160 -18.02 0.01 -2.28
N ARG A 161 -18.90 0.84 -2.88
CA ARG A 161 -20.10 0.39 -3.60
C ARG A 161 -20.00 0.62 -5.10
N ASN A 162 -19.05 1.42 -5.54
CA ASN A 162 -18.82 1.68 -6.96
C ASN A 162 -17.95 0.55 -7.54
N ALA A 163 -18.42 -0.08 -8.62
CA ALA A 163 -17.73 -1.17 -9.31
C ALA A 163 -16.31 -0.81 -9.77
N ALA A 164 -16.03 0.47 -10.05
CA ALA A 164 -14.70 0.93 -10.41
C ALA A 164 -13.63 0.64 -9.32
N TYR A 165 -14.06 0.53 -8.06
CA TYR A 165 -13.21 0.24 -6.90
C TYR A 165 -13.32 -1.21 -6.40
N LEU A 166 -13.90 -2.08 -7.23
CA LEU A 166 -14.09 -3.50 -6.93
C LEU A 166 -13.41 -4.34 -8.00
N LEU A 167 -12.67 -5.35 -7.57
CA LEU A 167 -12.10 -6.35 -8.46
C LEU A 167 -13.18 -7.33 -8.94
N GLU A 168 -13.07 -7.76 -10.19
CA GLU A 168 -13.79 -8.91 -10.70
C GLU A 168 -13.30 -10.20 -10.00
N PRO A 169 -14.13 -11.25 -9.91
CA PRO A 169 -13.68 -12.54 -9.40
C PRO A 169 -12.43 -13.05 -10.13
N GLY A 170 -11.38 -13.36 -9.40
CA GLY A 170 -10.11 -13.86 -9.95
C GLY A 170 -9.22 -12.80 -10.63
N GLU A 171 -9.65 -11.56 -10.78
CA GLU A 171 -8.90 -10.50 -11.48
C GLU A 171 -7.50 -10.29 -10.90
N LEU A 172 -7.39 -10.19 -9.58
CA LEU A 172 -6.11 -9.90 -8.93
C LEU A 172 -5.06 -10.98 -9.21
N ARG A 173 -5.47 -12.23 -9.39
CA ARG A 173 -4.55 -13.35 -9.65
C ARG A 173 -3.74 -13.17 -10.93
N THR A 174 -4.28 -12.48 -11.92
CA THR A 174 -3.66 -12.27 -13.23
C THR A 174 -3.22 -10.84 -13.49
N SER A 175 -3.43 -9.94 -12.52
CA SER A 175 -3.16 -8.49 -12.69
C SER A 175 -1.68 -8.13 -12.73
N PHE A 176 -0.78 -9.02 -12.30
CA PHE A 176 0.66 -8.78 -12.25
C PHE A 176 1.43 -9.89 -13.00
N PRO A 177 1.31 -9.96 -14.34
CA PRO A 177 1.92 -11.03 -15.12
C PRO A 177 3.46 -11.04 -15.10
N GLU A 178 4.08 -9.91 -14.76
CA GLU A 178 5.54 -9.76 -14.62
C GLU A 178 6.08 -10.32 -13.29
N LEU A 179 5.21 -10.57 -12.32
CA LEU A 179 5.58 -11.04 -10.99
C LEU A 179 5.29 -12.54 -10.84
N HIS A 180 6.06 -13.16 -9.97
CA HIS A 180 5.80 -14.53 -9.53
C HIS A 180 4.87 -14.51 -8.32
N VAL A 181 3.67 -15.06 -8.47
CA VAL A 181 2.67 -15.13 -7.40
C VAL A 181 3.13 -16.17 -6.37
N LEU A 182 3.36 -15.72 -5.13
CA LEU A 182 3.68 -16.57 -3.99
C LEU A 182 2.44 -16.99 -3.21
N PHE A 183 1.43 -16.11 -3.16
CA PHE A 183 0.19 -16.33 -2.45
C PHE A 183 -0.96 -15.58 -3.12
N TYR A 184 -2.11 -16.22 -3.15
CA TYR A 184 -3.36 -15.60 -3.58
C TYR A 184 -4.51 -16.17 -2.75
N ARG A 185 -5.39 -15.27 -2.31
CA ARG A 185 -6.61 -15.63 -1.57
C ARG A 185 -7.74 -14.71 -1.97
N GLU A 186 -8.92 -15.25 -2.15
CA GLU A 186 -10.17 -14.51 -2.30
C GLU A 186 -11.15 -14.94 -1.19
N LEU A 187 -11.63 -14.00 -0.41
CA LEU A 187 -12.62 -14.21 0.65
C LEU A 187 -13.97 -13.69 0.18
N CYS A 188 -14.98 -14.56 0.28
CA CYS A 188 -16.35 -14.24 -0.07
C CYS A 188 -17.30 -14.46 1.12
N ALA A 189 -16.77 -14.74 2.32
CA ALA A 189 -17.53 -14.92 3.55
C ALA A 189 -17.08 -13.87 4.60
N GLY A 190 -18.03 -13.13 5.15
CA GLY A 190 -17.79 -12.05 6.09
C GLY A 190 -17.31 -10.74 5.44
N GLN A 191 -16.60 -10.81 4.33
CA GLN A 191 -16.15 -9.69 3.52
C GLN A 191 -15.79 -10.18 2.11
N GLY A 192 -15.84 -9.27 1.14
CA GLY A 192 -15.38 -9.52 -0.24
C GLY A 192 -14.02 -8.88 -0.46
N ILE A 193 -12.93 -9.62 -0.29
CA ILE A 193 -11.56 -9.13 -0.52
C ILE A 193 -10.73 -10.14 -1.31
N ALA A 194 -9.77 -9.65 -2.09
CA ALA A 194 -8.73 -10.45 -2.69
C ALA A 194 -7.36 -9.98 -2.19
N SER A 195 -6.49 -10.93 -1.83
CA SER A 195 -5.15 -10.69 -1.32
C SER A 195 -4.13 -11.39 -2.21
N LEU A 196 -3.04 -10.70 -2.53
CA LEU A 196 -1.93 -11.21 -3.34
C LEU A 196 -0.60 -10.89 -2.66
N VAL A 197 0.30 -11.87 -2.64
CA VAL A 197 1.72 -11.66 -2.42
C VAL A 197 2.47 -12.18 -3.64
N ALA A 198 3.31 -11.35 -4.22
CA ALA A 198 4.05 -11.70 -5.42
C ALA A 198 5.49 -11.15 -5.34
N GLU A 199 6.41 -11.79 -6.07
CA GLU A 199 7.83 -11.44 -6.09
C GLU A 199 8.27 -11.07 -7.49
N ARG A 200 9.10 -10.03 -7.61
CA ARG A 200 9.86 -9.74 -8.83
C ARG A 200 11.12 -10.61 -8.88
N ARG A 201 11.07 -11.73 -9.59
CA ARG A 201 12.23 -12.62 -9.70
C ARG A 201 13.45 -11.93 -10.31
N PRO A 202 14.66 -12.20 -9.80
CA PRO A 202 15.87 -11.76 -10.47
C PRO A 202 15.89 -12.29 -11.91
N ARG A 203 16.33 -11.47 -12.86
CA ARG A 203 16.61 -12.00 -14.21
C ARG A 203 17.69 -13.07 -14.10
N ALA A 204 17.42 -14.26 -14.62
CA ALA A 204 18.44 -15.30 -14.73
C ALA A 204 19.66 -14.69 -15.43
N ALA A 205 20.83 -14.80 -14.81
CA ALA A 205 22.07 -14.41 -15.47
C ALA A 205 22.16 -15.22 -16.79
N LYS A 206 22.24 -14.54 -17.92
CA LYS A 206 22.55 -15.20 -19.18
C LYS A 206 23.93 -15.85 -18.99
N LYS A 207 23.97 -17.20 -18.99
CA LYS A 207 25.20 -17.96 -19.06
C LYS A 207 25.87 -17.76 -20.42
#